data_d757b1a07978e1fe0f7925c7ea4824d5
#
_entry.id   d757b1a07978e1fe0f7925c7ea4824d5
#
_cell.length_a   1.000
_cell.length_b   1.000
_cell.length_c   1.000
_cell.angle_alpha   90.00
_cell.angle_beta   90.00
_cell.angle_gamma   90.00
#
_symmetry.space_group_name_H-M   'P 1'
#
loop_
_entity.id
_entity.type
_entity.pdbx_description
1 polymer ?
#
loop_
_entity_poly.entity_id
_entity_poly.type
_entity_poly.pdbx_seq_one_letter_code
_entity_poly.pdbx_strand_id
1 'polypeptide(L)'
;MTLDYFYGQSGELFSYFRIPKALFQDRRFRQLSTDARTLYGILLDRMSLSVKNGWLDEQGRVYIIYTVREVQESLCCAEHKAVKLFRELEGIDLIERKRRGLGRPSLI
;
A
#
# COMPACT_ATOMS: atom_id res chain seq x y z
N MET A 1 -12.21 5.10 21.58
CA MET A 1 -11.42 6.35 21.66
C MET A 1 -12.27 7.53 21.27
N THR A 2 -12.27 8.55 22.08
CA THR A 2 -12.99 9.78 21.79
C THR A 2 -12.09 10.68 20.96
N LEU A 3 -12.59 11.14 19.80
CA LEU A 3 -11.86 12.10 18.98
C LEU A 3 -12.20 13.51 19.44
N ASP A 4 -11.23 14.15 20.03
CA ASP A 4 -11.34 15.50 20.51
C ASP A 4 -10.55 16.46 19.64
N TYR A 5 -10.48 17.72 20.02
CA TYR A 5 -9.64 18.67 19.31
C TYR A 5 -8.17 18.29 19.44
N PHE A 6 -7.42 18.60 18.38
CA PHE A 6 -5.98 18.43 18.44
C PHE A 6 -5.34 19.58 19.19
N TYR A 7 -4.60 19.22 20.24
CA TYR A 7 -3.70 20.14 20.89
C TYR A 7 -2.28 19.83 20.41
N GLY A 8 -1.34 20.73 20.64
CA GLY A 8 -0.02 20.67 20.03
C GLY A 8 0.71 19.32 20.10
N GLN A 9 0.47 18.52 21.14
CA GLN A 9 1.11 17.21 21.31
C GLN A 9 0.23 16.03 20.93
N SER A 10 -1.03 16.27 20.67
CA SER A 10 -2.00 15.19 20.42
C SER A 10 -1.73 14.47 19.10
N GLY A 11 -1.20 15.17 18.10
CA GLY A 11 -0.90 14.58 16.81
C GLY A 11 0.15 13.47 16.88
N GLU A 12 1.01 13.50 17.88
CA GLU A 12 2.04 12.49 18.05
C GLU A 12 1.49 11.13 18.49
N LEU A 13 0.26 11.12 19.00
CA LEU A 13 -0.40 9.88 19.42
C LEU A 13 -0.92 9.05 18.26
N PHE A 14 -0.91 9.59 17.05
CA PHE A 14 -1.43 8.92 15.87
C PHE A 14 -0.30 8.53 14.93
N SER A 15 -0.42 7.33 14.36
CA SER A 15 0.41 6.91 13.23
C SER A 15 -0.32 7.28 11.94
N TYR A 16 0.43 7.54 10.89
CA TYR A 16 -0.12 7.98 9.61
C TYR A 16 0.39 7.14 8.46
N PHE A 17 -0.48 6.92 7.48
CA PHE A 17 -0.04 6.51 6.16
C PHE A 17 0.17 7.77 5.32
N ARG A 18 1.19 7.75 4.47
CA ARG A 18 1.47 8.85 3.56
C ARG A 18 1.06 8.46 2.15
N ILE A 19 0.21 9.28 1.56
CA ILE A 19 -0.23 9.07 0.18
C ILE A 19 0.33 10.21 -0.67
N PRO A 20 1.11 9.89 -1.73
CA PRO A 20 1.63 10.95 -2.59
C PRO A 20 0.53 11.79 -3.20
N LYS A 21 0.68 13.09 -3.13
CA LYS A 21 -0.29 14.02 -3.73
C LYS A 21 -0.43 13.82 -5.24
N ALA A 22 0.62 13.35 -5.91
CA ALA A 22 0.60 13.08 -7.34
C ALA A 22 -0.52 12.12 -7.73
N LEU A 23 -0.88 11.18 -6.87
CA LEU A 23 -1.98 10.24 -7.14
C LEU A 23 -3.33 10.93 -7.28
N PHE A 24 -3.46 12.13 -6.75
CA PHE A 24 -4.68 12.94 -6.86
C PHE A 24 -4.56 14.07 -7.87
N GLN A 25 -3.35 14.50 -8.19
CA GLN A 25 -3.11 15.70 -8.99
C GLN A 25 -2.63 15.42 -10.41
N ASP A 26 -1.90 14.32 -10.60
CA ASP A 26 -1.35 13.96 -11.91
C ASP A 26 -2.41 13.26 -12.75
N ARG A 27 -2.54 13.67 -14.01
CA ARG A 27 -3.52 13.10 -14.94
C ARG A 27 -3.35 11.61 -15.16
N ARG A 28 -2.14 11.12 -15.10
CA ARG A 28 -1.84 9.68 -15.30
C ARG A 28 -2.58 8.79 -14.30
N PHE A 29 -2.94 9.33 -13.14
CA PHE A 29 -3.53 8.55 -12.06
C PHE A 29 -5.02 8.84 -11.85
N ARG A 30 -5.65 9.55 -12.77
CA ARG A 30 -7.07 9.92 -12.64
C ARG A 30 -8.01 8.73 -12.53
N GLN A 31 -7.68 7.63 -13.19
CA GLN A 31 -8.54 6.46 -13.22
C GLN A 31 -8.43 5.59 -11.98
N LEU A 32 -7.46 5.87 -11.10
CA LEU A 32 -7.34 5.13 -9.86
C LEU A 32 -8.51 5.46 -8.94
N SER A 33 -9.07 4.41 -8.33
CA SER A 33 -10.04 4.60 -7.27
C SER A 33 -9.36 5.20 -6.04
N THR A 34 -10.13 5.85 -5.18
CA THR A 34 -9.61 6.36 -3.90
C THR A 34 -9.05 5.22 -3.05
N ASP A 35 -9.70 4.06 -3.09
CA ASP A 35 -9.23 2.89 -2.35
C ASP A 35 -7.88 2.40 -2.85
N ALA A 36 -7.64 2.42 -4.17
CA ALA A 36 -6.35 2.04 -4.73
C ALA A 36 -5.25 3.01 -4.30
N ARG A 37 -5.54 4.31 -4.26
CA ARG A 37 -4.60 5.32 -3.77
C ARG A 37 -4.27 5.10 -2.29
N THR A 38 -5.28 4.76 -1.50
CA THR A 38 -5.10 4.43 -0.09
C THR A 38 -4.23 3.19 0.08
N LEU A 39 -4.49 2.15 -0.70
CA LEU A 39 -3.67 0.95 -0.68
C LEU A 39 -2.21 1.27 -1.00
N TYR A 40 -1.97 2.12 -1.98
CA TYR A 40 -0.60 2.49 -2.32
C TYR A 40 0.12 3.16 -1.14
N GLY A 41 -0.56 4.00 -0.39
CA GLY A 41 -0.02 4.60 0.83
C GLY A 41 0.34 3.55 1.88
N ILE A 42 -0.48 2.53 2.04
CA ILE A 42 -0.22 1.41 2.95
C ILE A 42 1.01 0.62 2.49
N LEU A 43 1.12 0.37 1.19
CA LEU A 43 2.27 -0.34 0.63
C LEU A 43 3.57 0.45 0.82
N LEU A 44 3.53 1.77 0.68
CA LEU A 44 4.70 2.62 0.93
C LEU A 44 5.15 2.55 2.39
N ASP A 45 4.20 2.51 3.31
CA ASP A 45 4.51 2.36 4.73
C ASP A 45 5.21 1.02 4.99
N ARG A 46 4.72 -0.05 4.39
CA ARG A 46 5.36 -1.36 4.50
C ARG A 46 6.75 -1.39 3.86
N MET A 47 6.93 -0.65 2.77
CA MET A 47 8.22 -0.53 2.10
C MET A 47 9.29 0.07 3.03
N SER A 48 8.92 1.00 3.90
CA SER A 48 9.84 1.57 4.88
C SER A 48 10.39 0.50 5.83
N LEU A 49 9.54 -0.45 6.23
CA LEU A 49 9.98 -1.59 7.05
C LEU A 49 10.89 -2.52 6.27
N SER A 50 10.61 -2.76 4.99
CA SER A 50 11.43 -3.61 4.15
C SER A 50 12.84 -3.07 3.97
N VAL A 51 12.96 -1.74 3.82
CA VAL A 51 14.27 -1.09 3.77
C VAL A 51 15.05 -1.36 5.05
N LYS A 52 14.41 -1.21 6.21
CA LYS A 52 15.05 -1.46 7.49
C LYS A 52 15.47 -2.91 7.66
N ASN A 53 14.70 -3.84 7.10
CA ASN A 53 14.97 -5.28 7.21
C ASN A 53 15.91 -5.78 6.12
N GLY A 54 16.30 -4.94 5.18
CA GLY A 54 17.20 -5.33 4.10
C GLY A 54 16.55 -6.25 3.06
N TRP A 55 15.25 -6.15 2.85
CA TRP A 55 14.53 -6.98 1.88
C TRP A 55 14.75 -6.45 0.47
N LEU A 56 15.78 -6.98 -0.18
CA LEU A 56 16.17 -6.60 -1.53
C LEU A 56 16.07 -7.81 -2.45
N ASP A 57 15.67 -7.58 -3.71
CA ASP A 57 15.66 -8.62 -4.72
C ASP A 57 17.07 -8.77 -5.33
N GLU A 58 17.21 -9.64 -6.32
CA GLU A 58 18.50 -9.92 -6.98
C GLU A 58 19.09 -8.69 -7.65
N GLN A 59 18.27 -7.69 -7.98
CA GLN A 59 18.69 -6.48 -8.64
C GLN A 59 18.85 -5.31 -7.67
N GLY A 60 18.80 -5.58 -6.37
CA GLY A 60 18.94 -4.55 -5.35
C GLY A 60 17.70 -3.70 -5.13
N ARG A 61 16.55 -4.09 -5.68
CA ARG A 61 15.30 -3.35 -5.52
C ARG A 61 14.60 -3.76 -4.23
N VAL A 62 14.05 -2.79 -3.52
CA VAL A 62 13.26 -3.05 -2.33
C VAL A 62 11.94 -3.72 -2.72
N TYR A 63 11.60 -4.78 -2.03
CA TYR A 63 10.30 -5.43 -2.22
C TYR A 63 9.57 -5.57 -0.88
N ILE A 64 8.27 -5.79 -0.97
CA ILE A 64 7.45 -6.10 0.20
C ILE A 64 6.67 -7.38 -0.05
N ILE A 65 6.25 -8.00 1.04
CA ILE A 65 5.31 -9.11 1.00
C ILE A 65 4.01 -8.59 1.62
N TYR A 66 2.95 -8.54 0.82
CA TYR A 66 1.65 -8.05 1.28
C TYR A 66 0.57 -8.83 0.55
N THR A 67 -0.20 -9.58 1.31
CA THR A 67 -1.15 -10.53 0.75
C THR A 67 -2.51 -9.87 0.49
N VAL A 68 -3.31 -10.53 -0.36
CA VAL A 68 -4.71 -10.14 -0.57
C VAL A 68 -5.46 -10.09 0.76
N ARG A 69 -5.21 -11.05 1.64
CA ARG A 69 -5.85 -11.08 2.96
C ARG A 69 -5.50 -9.87 3.80
N GLU A 70 -4.23 -9.46 3.77
CA GLU A 70 -3.80 -8.26 4.49
C GLU A 70 -4.48 -7.00 3.96
N VAL A 71 -4.69 -6.90 2.65
CA VAL A 71 -5.45 -5.81 2.06
C VAL A 71 -6.89 -5.83 2.55
N GLN A 72 -7.51 -7.01 2.59
CA GLN A 72 -8.87 -7.15 3.10
C GLN A 72 -8.99 -6.65 4.53
N GLU A 73 -8.02 -6.99 5.37
CA GLU A 73 -8.01 -6.55 6.76
C GLU A 73 -7.76 -5.06 6.89
N SER A 74 -6.81 -4.52 6.12
CA SER A 74 -6.43 -3.10 6.20
C SER A 74 -7.53 -2.18 5.68
N LEU A 75 -8.25 -2.57 4.64
CA LEU A 75 -9.26 -1.73 4.00
C LEU A 75 -10.68 -2.20 4.30
N CYS A 76 -10.85 -3.24 5.12
CA CYS A 76 -12.16 -3.77 5.47
C CYS A 76 -12.99 -4.08 4.23
N CYS A 77 -12.41 -4.81 3.27
CA CYS A 77 -13.07 -5.11 2.01
C CYS A 77 -13.08 -6.61 1.71
N ALA A 78 -13.87 -7.01 0.71
CA ALA A 78 -13.95 -8.38 0.26
C ALA A 78 -12.76 -8.75 -0.64
N GLU A 79 -12.56 -10.05 -0.83
CA GLU A 79 -11.42 -10.56 -1.59
C GLU A 79 -11.36 -10.02 -3.01
N HIS A 80 -12.48 -10.05 -3.73
CA HIS A 80 -12.48 -9.61 -5.12
C HIS A 80 -12.13 -8.12 -5.25
N LYS A 81 -12.52 -7.31 -4.29
CA LYS A 81 -12.14 -5.89 -4.28
C LYS A 81 -10.66 -5.73 -4.03
N ALA A 82 -10.09 -6.49 -3.09
CA ALA A 82 -8.66 -6.44 -2.82
C ALA A 82 -7.84 -6.82 -4.06
N VAL A 83 -8.26 -7.88 -4.76
CA VAL A 83 -7.62 -8.29 -6.02
C VAL A 83 -7.72 -7.19 -7.07
N LYS A 84 -8.89 -6.57 -7.18
CA LYS A 84 -9.12 -5.48 -8.13
C LYS A 84 -8.20 -4.29 -7.85
N LEU A 85 -8.03 -3.94 -6.58
CA LEU A 85 -7.16 -2.82 -6.19
C LEU A 85 -5.70 -3.07 -6.57
N PHE A 86 -5.21 -4.27 -6.35
CA PHE A 86 -3.88 -4.63 -6.83
C PHE A 86 -3.76 -4.49 -8.34
N ARG A 87 -4.78 -4.94 -9.08
CA ARG A 87 -4.78 -4.84 -10.55
C ARG A 87 -4.79 -3.39 -11.03
N GLU A 88 -5.50 -2.50 -10.32
CA GLU A 88 -5.47 -1.08 -10.65
C GLU A 88 -4.06 -0.52 -10.56
N LEU A 89 -3.34 -0.84 -9.49
CA LEU A 89 -1.97 -0.35 -9.28
C LEU A 89 -0.98 -0.97 -10.27
N GLU A 90 -1.14 -2.26 -10.58
CA GLU A 90 -0.31 -2.91 -11.58
C GLU A 90 -0.53 -2.34 -12.99
N GLY A 91 -1.79 -2.03 -13.31
CA GLY A 91 -2.17 -1.56 -14.65
C GLY A 91 -1.57 -0.23 -15.04
N ILE A 92 -1.17 0.59 -14.09
CA ILE A 92 -0.51 1.88 -14.35
C ILE A 92 0.94 1.88 -13.86
N ASP A 93 1.50 0.71 -13.65
CA ASP A 93 2.92 0.51 -13.32
C ASP A 93 3.37 1.16 -12.02
N LEU A 94 2.47 1.35 -11.06
CA LEU A 94 2.86 1.81 -9.73
C LEU A 94 3.45 0.68 -8.89
N ILE A 95 3.02 -0.54 -9.15
CA ILE A 95 3.59 -1.72 -8.52
C ILE A 95 3.85 -2.80 -9.56
N GLU A 96 4.75 -3.70 -9.22
CA GLU A 96 5.00 -4.90 -9.98
C GLU A 96 4.90 -6.07 -9.02
N ARG A 97 4.10 -7.08 -9.37
CA ARG A 97 3.92 -8.25 -8.51
C ARG A 97 4.61 -9.45 -9.12
N LYS A 98 5.46 -10.10 -8.33
CA LYS A 98 6.14 -11.31 -8.73
C LYS A 98 5.57 -12.49 -7.94
N ARG A 99 4.97 -13.45 -8.64
CA ARG A 99 4.48 -14.67 -8.01
C ARG A 99 5.64 -15.61 -7.74
N ARG A 100 5.63 -16.23 -6.55
CA ARG A 100 6.68 -17.15 -6.15
C ARG A 100 6.26 -18.61 -6.22
N GLY A 101 5.10 -18.89 -6.80
CA GLY A 101 4.57 -20.22 -6.93
C GLY A 101 3.39 -20.48 -5.99
N LEU A 102 2.88 -21.70 -6.08
CA LEU A 102 1.67 -22.09 -5.37
C LEU A 102 1.88 -22.05 -3.85
N GLY A 103 0.92 -21.45 -3.15
CA GLY A 103 0.96 -21.39 -1.69
C GLY A 103 1.89 -20.34 -1.11
N ARG A 104 2.55 -19.53 -1.94
CA ARG A 104 3.45 -18.47 -1.46
C ARG A 104 2.87 -17.09 -1.78
N PRO A 105 3.05 -16.09 -0.86
CA PRO A 105 2.67 -14.72 -1.16
C PRO A 105 3.45 -14.18 -2.36
N SER A 106 2.82 -13.26 -3.10
CA SER A 106 3.49 -12.54 -4.18
C SER A 106 4.41 -11.47 -3.60
N LEU A 107 5.53 -11.21 -4.28
CA LEU A 107 6.39 -10.07 -3.98
C LEU A 107 5.85 -8.83 -4.71
N ILE A 108 6.03 -7.68 -4.12
CA ILE A 108 5.57 -6.40 -4.69
C ILE A 108 6.73 -5.43 -4.82
#